data_299e61864b7e4d185e85305b9df21392
#
_entry.id   299e61864b7e4d185e85305b9df21392
#
_cell.length_a   1.000
_cell.length_b   1.000
_cell.length_c   1.000
_cell.angle_alpha   90.00
_cell.angle_beta   90.00
_cell.angle_gamma   90.00
#
_symmetry.space_group_name_H-M   'P 1'
#
loop_
_entity.id
_entity.type
_entity.pdbx_description
1 polymer ?
#
loop_
_entity_poly.entity_id
_entity_poly.type
_entity_poly.pdbx_seq_one_letter_code
_entity_poly.pdbx_strand_id
1 'polypeptide(L)'
;MADRIYELMAPCHFGMEAVLKREILDLGYEIAQVEDGRVTFLGDAEAVCRANIFLRTTERILIKAGSFRAVSFEELFQGTKAIAWEDYIPPDGKFWVKKAGSVKSRLFSPTDIQSVMKKAMVERMKQAYGREVIPETGSSYPLRVFLYKDQVTVGLDTTGESHHKRGYPKRTSKAPIEETLAATLIMLTPWRKDRIFVDPFCGSGTFPIEAAMIAANIAPGMNRSFLAEDWKELIPRKCWYEAMDEAAELVDDTVSVDIQGYDVDGDIVRSARANAQAAGVEHLIHFQQRAVAELSHPKKYGFIITNPPYGERLEEKENLPALYTQLGRQYQALDAWSAYIITAYEDVEKYIGRKADRNRKIYNGMMKTYYYQFLGPKPPKRKVDYGLKG
;
A
#
# COMPACT_ATOMS: atom_id res chain seq x y z
N MET A 1 -15.26 -17.89 -21.25
CA MET A 1 -14.52 -17.83 -19.96
C MET A 1 -14.51 -16.43 -19.32
N ALA A 2 -15.32 -15.49 -19.83
CA ALA A 2 -15.35 -14.13 -19.30
C ALA A 2 -16.10 -13.94 -17.97
N ASP A 3 -16.79 -14.95 -17.46
CA ASP A 3 -17.75 -14.79 -16.35
C ASP A 3 -17.34 -15.49 -15.05
N ARG A 4 -16.08 -15.91 -14.91
CA ARG A 4 -15.63 -16.54 -13.66
C ARG A 4 -15.35 -15.45 -12.62
N ILE A 5 -16.14 -15.47 -11.54
CA ILE A 5 -15.91 -14.60 -10.40
C ILE A 5 -14.96 -15.29 -9.41
N TYR A 6 -13.96 -14.55 -8.99
CA TYR A 6 -12.96 -14.95 -8.00
C TYR A 6 -13.21 -14.23 -6.66
N GLU A 7 -12.83 -14.86 -5.58
CA GLU A 7 -12.52 -14.15 -4.35
C GLU A 7 -11.09 -13.61 -4.46
N LEU A 8 -10.95 -12.29 -4.47
CA LEU A 8 -9.67 -11.59 -4.57
C LEU A 8 -9.26 -11.09 -3.20
N MET A 9 -8.09 -11.48 -2.74
CA MET A 9 -7.57 -11.10 -1.44
C MET A 9 -6.51 -9.99 -1.60
N ALA A 10 -6.70 -8.91 -0.87
CA ALA A 10 -5.81 -7.74 -0.86
C ALA A 10 -5.25 -7.55 0.55
N PRO A 11 -4.00 -8.00 0.84
CA PRO A 11 -3.34 -7.71 2.10
C PRO A 11 -2.99 -6.22 2.24
N CYS A 12 -3.11 -5.70 3.45
CA CYS A 12 -2.75 -4.32 3.78
C CYS A 12 -2.08 -4.23 5.16
N HIS A 13 -1.61 -3.05 5.53
CA HIS A 13 -1.13 -2.79 6.87
C HIS A 13 -2.25 -3.00 7.89
N PHE A 14 -1.94 -3.71 8.97
CA PHE A 14 -2.87 -4.01 10.05
C PHE A 14 -3.51 -2.74 10.62
N GLY A 15 -4.83 -2.74 10.78
CA GLY A 15 -5.61 -1.60 11.25
C GLY A 15 -5.94 -0.57 10.16
N MET A 16 -5.54 -0.83 8.90
CA MET A 16 -5.78 0.06 7.75
C MET A 16 -6.81 -0.49 6.76
N GLU A 17 -7.47 -1.58 7.11
CA GLU A 17 -8.44 -2.29 6.26
C GLU A 17 -9.57 -1.39 5.79
N ALA A 18 -9.98 -0.42 6.60
CA ALA A 18 -11.05 0.52 6.24
C ALA A 18 -10.67 1.45 5.06
N VAL A 19 -9.38 1.79 4.92
CA VAL A 19 -8.89 2.60 3.79
C VAL A 19 -8.93 1.78 2.51
N LEU A 20 -8.36 0.58 2.55
CA LEU A 20 -8.36 -0.34 1.41
C LEU A 20 -9.79 -0.74 0.99
N LYS A 21 -10.66 -1.03 1.97
CA LYS A 21 -12.07 -1.31 1.70
C LYS A 21 -12.74 -0.20 0.90
N ARG A 22 -12.49 1.07 1.25
CA ARG A 22 -13.03 2.23 0.53
C ARG A 22 -12.49 2.28 -0.91
N GLU A 23 -11.19 2.08 -1.13
CA GLU A 23 -10.63 2.01 -2.48
C GLU A 23 -11.29 0.94 -3.34
N ILE A 24 -11.52 -0.26 -2.79
CA ILE A 24 -12.18 -1.37 -3.50
C ILE A 24 -13.62 -1.03 -3.86
N LEU A 25 -14.38 -0.43 -2.92
CA LEU A 25 -15.75 0.03 -3.16
C LEU A 25 -15.80 1.15 -4.22
N ASP A 26 -14.84 2.07 -4.19
CA ASP A 26 -14.73 3.16 -5.17
C ASP A 26 -14.42 2.64 -6.58
N LEU A 27 -13.74 1.48 -6.70
CA LEU A 27 -13.56 0.76 -7.96
C LEU A 27 -14.82 0.00 -8.42
N GLY A 28 -15.86 -0.07 -7.59
CA GLY A 28 -17.13 -0.70 -7.91
C GLY A 28 -17.24 -2.19 -7.56
N TYR A 29 -16.33 -2.72 -6.75
CA TYR A 29 -16.35 -4.15 -6.36
C TYR A 29 -17.02 -4.39 -5.02
N GLU A 30 -17.67 -5.56 -4.90
CA GLU A 30 -18.34 -6.01 -3.70
C GLU A 30 -17.34 -6.62 -2.70
N ILE A 31 -17.43 -6.20 -1.44
CA ILE A 31 -16.63 -6.75 -0.36
C ILE A 31 -17.22 -8.08 0.13
N ALA A 32 -16.43 -9.15 0.06
CA ALA A 32 -16.81 -10.46 0.58
C ALA A 32 -16.46 -10.60 2.06
N GLN A 33 -15.26 -10.12 2.48
CA GLN A 33 -14.80 -10.27 3.86
C GLN A 33 -13.75 -9.21 4.23
N VAL A 34 -13.78 -8.75 5.47
CA VAL A 34 -12.73 -7.91 6.06
C VAL A 34 -12.16 -8.66 7.27
N GLU A 35 -10.85 -8.87 7.25
CA GLU A 35 -10.09 -9.50 8.31
C GLU A 35 -8.91 -8.62 8.70
N ASP A 36 -8.31 -8.88 9.84
CA ASP A 36 -7.10 -8.18 10.27
C ASP A 36 -5.99 -8.29 9.21
N GLY A 37 -5.58 -7.16 8.64
CA GLY A 37 -4.53 -7.06 7.62
C GLY A 37 -4.95 -7.52 6.21
N ARG A 38 -6.25 -7.73 5.93
CA ARG A 38 -6.70 -8.20 4.62
C ARG A 38 -8.15 -7.83 4.33
N VAL A 39 -8.41 -7.45 3.08
CA VAL A 39 -9.76 -7.30 2.53
C VAL A 39 -9.94 -8.28 1.37
N THR A 40 -11.03 -9.03 1.37
CA THR A 40 -11.41 -9.93 0.29
C THR A 40 -12.63 -9.36 -0.42
N PHE A 41 -12.62 -9.35 -1.74
CA PHE A 41 -13.68 -8.83 -2.60
C PHE A 41 -13.95 -9.75 -3.78
N LEU A 42 -15.07 -9.57 -4.44
CA LEU A 42 -15.49 -10.38 -5.59
C LEU A 42 -15.15 -9.65 -6.88
N GLY A 43 -14.59 -10.37 -7.85
CA GLY A 43 -14.29 -9.82 -9.16
C GLY A 43 -13.83 -10.87 -10.16
N ASP A 44 -13.88 -10.52 -11.41
CA ASP A 44 -13.46 -11.34 -12.55
C ASP A 44 -12.00 -11.08 -12.95
N ALA A 45 -11.61 -11.52 -14.15
CA ALA A 45 -10.26 -11.27 -14.70
C ALA A 45 -9.96 -9.77 -14.86
N GLU A 46 -10.95 -8.95 -15.23
CA GLU A 46 -10.80 -7.50 -15.30
C GLU A 46 -10.51 -6.90 -13.93
N ALA A 47 -11.21 -7.37 -12.89
CA ALA A 47 -11.00 -6.93 -11.52
C ALA A 47 -9.57 -7.24 -11.02
N VAL A 48 -8.96 -8.35 -11.42
CA VAL A 48 -7.55 -8.65 -11.11
C VAL A 48 -6.64 -7.57 -11.70
N CYS A 49 -6.87 -7.19 -12.96
CA CYS A 49 -6.06 -6.16 -13.65
C CYS A 49 -6.26 -4.79 -12.99
N ARG A 50 -7.50 -4.36 -12.83
CA ARG A 50 -7.85 -3.06 -12.24
C ARG A 50 -7.36 -2.94 -10.80
N ALA A 51 -7.52 -3.99 -9.98
CA ALA A 51 -7.04 -3.96 -8.60
C ALA A 51 -5.51 -3.82 -8.52
N ASN A 52 -4.75 -4.51 -9.36
CA ASN A 52 -3.30 -4.37 -9.43
C ASN A 52 -2.85 -2.97 -9.87
N ILE A 53 -3.57 -2.35 -10.80
CA ILE A 53 -3.21 -1.04 -11.37
C ILE A 53 -3.64 0.10 -10.43
N PHE A 54 -4.85 0.05 -9.87
CA PHE A 54 -5.47 1.19 -9.17
C PHE A 54 -5.29 1.22 -7.66
N LEU A 55 -5.20 0.06 -6.97
CA LEU A 55 -5.14 0.04 -5.51
C LEU A 55 -3.80 0.52 -4.98
N ARG A 56 -3.84 1.55 -4.14
CA ARG A 56 -2.66 2.24 -3.58
C ARG A 56 -2.19 1.65 -2.27
N THR A 57 -3.13 1.10 -1.48
CA THR A 57 -2.92 0.78 -0.07
C THR A 57 -2.79 -0.71 0.19
N THR A 58 -2.89 -1.55 -0.83
CA THR A 58 -2.61 -2.98 -0.74
C THR A 58 -1.17 -3.30 -1.13
N GLU A 59 -0.63 -4.40 -0.60
CA GLU A 59 0.70 -4.90 -0.94
C GLU A 59 0.69 -5.75 -2.21
N ARG A 60 -0.43 -6.41 -2.51
CA ARG A 60 -0.62 -7.30 -3.66
C ARG A 60 -2.06 -7.74 -3.83
N ILE A 61 -2.34 -8.40 -4.94
CA ILE A 61 -3.63 -9.03 -5.21
C ILE A 61 -3.42 -10.53 -5.37
N LEU A 62 -4.19 -11.31 -4.61
CA LEU A 62 -4.15 -12.77 -4.64
C LEU A 62 -5.50 -13.31 -5.10
N ILE A 63 -5.50 -14.29 -6.00
CA ILE A 63 -6.69 -15.09 -6.29
C ILE A 63 -6.78 -16.19 -5.23
N LYS A 64 -7.84 -16.22 -4.45
CA LYS A 64 -8.07 -17.26 -3.45
C LYS A 64 -8.38 -18.57 -4.16
N ALA A 65 -7.47 -19.53 -4.04
CA ALA A 65 -7.63 -20.86 -4.64
C ALA A 65 -8.43 -21.81 -3.76
N GLY A 66 -8.36 -21.64 -2.43
CA GLY A 66 -9.11 -22.46 -1.51
C GLY A 66 -8.87 -22.10 -0.06
N SER A 67 -9.71 -22.66 0.81
CA SER A 67 -9.59 -22.52 2.26
C SER A 67 -10.12 -23.79 2.93
N PHE A 68 -9.38 -24.34 3.91
CA PHE A 68 -9.71 -25.53 4.63
C PHE A 68 -9.05 -25.56 6.00
N ARG A 69 -9.52 -26.42 6.90
CA ARG A 69 -8.89 -26.63 8.20
C ARG A 69 -7.81 -27.72 8.11
N ALA A 70 -6.68 -27.50 8.78
CA ALA A 70 -5.63 -28.50 8.92
C ALA A 70 -4.92 -28.37 10.28
N VAL A 71 -4.92 -29.43 11.06
CA VAL A 71 -4.22 -29.55 12.36
C VAL A 71 -3.03 -30.51 12.29
N SER A 72 -2.85 -31.21 11.16
CA SER A 72 -1.76 -32.11 10.88
C SER A 72 -1.24 -31.93 9.44
N PHE A 73 -0.03 -32.40 9.17
CA PHE A 73 0.53 -32.37 7.81
C PHE A 73 -0.25 -33.26 6.84
N GLU A 74 -0.88 -34.33 7.31
CA GLU A 74 -1.74 -35.16 6.48
C GLU A 74 -3.00 -34.37 6.07
N GLU A 75 -3.66 -33.68 7.00
CA GLU A 75 -4.81 -32.83 6.67
C GLU A 75 -4.42 -31.68 5.74
N LEU A 76 -3.23 -31.08 5.93
CA LEU A 76 -2.70 -30.05 5.05
C LEU A 76 -2.48 -30.60 3.63
N PHE A 77 -1.91 -31.81 3.52
CA PHE A 77 -1.67 -32.48 2.25
C PHE A 77 -3.00 -32.75 1.52
N GLN A 78 -3.95 -33.39 2.20
CA GLN A 78 -5.23 -33.75 1.59
C GLN A 78 -6.07 -32.55 1.21
N GLY A 79 -6.12 -31.54 2.07
CA GLY A 79 -6.82 -30.28 1.77
C GLY A 79 -6.20 -29.53 0.59
N THR A 80 -4.88 -29.51 0.49
CA THR A 80 -4.17 -28.90 -0.65
C THR A 80 -4.42 -29.67 -1.94
N LYS A 81 -4.37 -31.03 -1.89
CA LYS A 81 -4.63 -31.90 -3.04
C LYS A 81 -6.07 -31.81 -3.53
N ALA A 82 -7.03 -31.52 -2.64
CA ALA A 82 -8.44 -31.38 -2.99
C ALA A 82 -8.75 -30.10 -3.81
N ILE A 83 -7.88 -29.09 -3.78
CA ILE A 83 -8.03 -27.90 -4.61
C ILE A 83 -7.84 -28.26 -6.09
N ALA A 84 -8.74 -27.78 -6.95
CA ALA A 84 -8.67 -27.98 -8.40
C ALA A 84 -7.61 -27.05 -9.03
N TRP A 85 -6.33 -27.39 -8.85
CA TRP A 85 -5.21 -26.58 -9.33
C TRP A 85 -5.19 -26.41 -10.84
N GLU A 86 -5.69 -27.40 -11.59
CA GLU A 86 -5.86 -27.38 -13.04
C GLU A 86 -6.78 -26.27 -13.55
N ASP A 87 -7.62 -25.72 -12.68
CA ASP A 87 -8.46 -24.54 -12.99
C ASP A 87 -7.66 -23.22 -13.03
N TYR A 88 -6.47 -23.21 -12.48
CA TYR A 88 -5.62 -22.04 -12.33
C TYR A 88 -4.27 -22.17 -13.04
N ILE A 89 -3.69 -23.36 -13.06
CA ILE A 89 -2.31 -23.60 -13.47
C ILE A 89 -2.31 -24.53 -14.67
N PRO A 90 -1.76 -24.12 -15.83
CA PRO A 90 -1.65 -24.98 -17.00
C PRO A 90 -0.66 -26.14 -16.77
N PRO A 91 -0.66 -27.17 -17.64
CA PRO A 91 0.11 -28.39 -17.43
C PRO A 91 1.63 -28.21 -17.40
N ASP A 92 2.15 -27.09 -17.87
CA ASP A 92 3.56 -26.71 -17.86
C ASP A 92 3.88 -25.60 -16.86
N GLY A 93 2.87 -25.08 -16.12
CA GLY A 93 3.02 -23.99 -15.17
C GLY A 93 4.01 -24.33 -14.05
N LYS A 94 4.86 -23.36 -13.69
CA LYS A 94 5.78 -23.47 -12.58
C LYS A 94 5.13 -22.92 -11.31
N PHE A 95 4.99 -23.74 -10.29
CA PHE A 95 4.27 -23.39 -9.07
C PHE A 95 5.04 -23.74 -7.80
N TRP A 96 4.92 -22.91 -6.80
CA TRP A 96 5.52 -23.13 -5.48
C TRP A 96 4.85 -22.25 -4.43
N VAL A 97 4.93 -22.64 -3.16
CA VAL A 97 4.53 -21.79 -2.05
C VAL A 97 5.68 -20.82 -1.73
N LYS A 98 5.55 -19.56 -2.14
CA LYS A 98 6.56 -18.51 -1.96
C LYS A 98 6.67 -18.05 -0.52
N LYS A 99 5.53 -17.99 0.19
CA LYS A 99 5.45 -17.58 1.59
C LYS A 99 4.34 -18.32 2.30
N ALA A 100 4.66 -18.86 3.48
CA ALA A 100 3.70 -19.41 4.41
C ALA A 100 3.79 -18.67 5.73
N GLY A 101 2.66 -18.14 6.21
CA GLY A 101 2.55 -17.52 7.53
C GLY A 101 1.63 -18.35 8.41
N SER A 102 1.99 -18.54 9.67
CA SER A 102 1.18 -19.26 10.64
C SER A 102 1.06 -18.51 11.95
N VAL A 103 -0.17 -18.30 12.39
CA VAL A 103 -0.49 -17.61 13.64
C VAL A 103 -1.53 -18.42 14.41
N LYS A 104 -1.25 -18.72 15.68
CA LYS A 104 -2.15 -19.46 16.57
C LYS A 104 -2.63 -20.80 15.98
N SER A 105 -1.77 -21.48 15.22
CA SER A 105 -2.05 -22.74 14.56
C SER A 105 -1.07 -23.83 14.99
N ARG A 106 -1.48 -25.10 14.89
CA ARG A 106 -0.64 -26.26 15.24
C ARG A 106 0.52 -26.45 14.27
N LEU A 107 0.27 -26.20 12.99
CA LEU A 107 1.32 -26.21 11.97
C LEU A 107 1.97 -24.83 11.95
N PHE A 108 3.26 -24.73 12.30
CA PHE A 108 3.96 -23.45 12.47
C PHE A 108 5.26 -23.33 11.69
N SER A 109 5.80 -24.43 11.14
CA SER A 109 7.03 -24.42 10.34
C SER A 109 6.71 -23.98 8.89
N PRO A 110 7.13 -22.80 8.42
CA PRO A 110 6.89 -22.37 7.05
C PRO A 110 7.48 -23.32 6.01
N THR A 111 8.69 -23.82 6.25
CA THR A 111 9.41 -24.71 5.34
C THR A 111 8.68 -26.04 5.17
N ASP A 112 8.17 -26.62 6.26
CA ASP A 112 7.45 -27.90 6.19
C ASP A 112 6.10 -27.71 5.51
N ILE A 113 5.38 -26.62 5.81
CA ILE A 113 4.13 -26.26 5.14
C ILE A 113 4.35 -26.14 3.64
N GLN A 114 5.38 -25.40 3.21
CA GLN A 114 5.72 -25.21 1.80
C GLN A 114 6.03 -26.55 1.11
N SER A 115 6.81 -27.41 1.75
CA SER A 115 7.21 -28.71 1.22
C SER A 115 6.02 -29.66 1.05
N VAL A 116 5.18 -29.77 2.09
CA VAL A 116 3.99 -30.65 2.08
C VAL A 116 2.99 -30.18 1.02
N MET A 117 2.72 -28.87 0.95
CA MET A 117 1.80 -28.32 -0.04
C MET A 117 2.30 -28.48 -1.47
N LYS A 118 3.60 -28.24 -1.72
CA LYS A 118 4.19 -28.46 -3.05
C LYS A 118 4.01 -29.91 -3.51
N LYS A 119 4.26 -30.88 -2.64
CA LYS A 119 4.07 -32.31 -2.93
C LYS A 119 2.62 -32.62 -3.27
N ALA A 120 1.67 -32.11 -2.47
CA ALA A 120 0.24 -32.32 -2.70
C ALA A 120 -0.24 -31.72 -4.03
N MET A 121 0.24 -30.54 -4.38
CA MET A 121 -0.04 -29.90 -5.68
C MET A 121 0.50 -30.72 -6.84
N VAL A 122 1.74 -31.19 -6.77
CA VAL A 122 2.33 -32.04 -7.81
C VAL A 122 1.50 -33.31 -8.03
N GLU A 123 1.06 -33.97 -6.96
CA GLU A 123 0.20 -35.17 -7.09
C GLU A 123 -1.14 -34.83 -7.75
N ARG A 124 -1.79 -33.73 -7.35
CA ARG A 124 -3.04 -33.27 -8.00
C ARG A 124 -2.84 -33.00 -9.48
N MET A 125 -1.82 -32.24 -9.84
CA MET A 125 -1.53 -31.85 -11.20
C MET A 125 -1.20 -33.07 -12.09
N LYS A 126 -0.41 -33.99 -11.58
CA LYS A 126 -0.16 -35.30 -12.27
C LYS A 126 -1.46 -36.01 -12.56
N GLN A 127 -2.34 -36.15 -11.58
CA GLN A 127 -3.62 -36.81 -11.71
C GLN A 127 -4.54 -36.08 -12.70
N ALA A 128 -4.68 -34.77 -12.58
CA ALA A 128 -5.57 -33.97 -13.41
C ALA A 128 -5.15 -33.95 -14.88
N TYR A 129 -3.84 -33.88 -15.16
CA TYR A 129 -3.31 -33.86 -16.54
C TYR A 129 -2.86 -35.19 -17.09
N GLY A 130 -3.01 -36.27 -16.33
CA GLY A 130 -2.61 -37.65 -16.78
C GLY A 130 -1.11 -37.74 -17.10
N ARG A 131 -0.24 -37.06 -16.34
CA ARG A 131 1.21 -37.00 -16.57
C ARG A 131 1.98 -37.59 -15.39
N GLU A 132 3.06 -38.31 -15.68
CA GLU A 132 3.97 -38.80 -14.64
C GLU A 132 4.89 -37.70 -14.09
N VAL A 133 5.21 -36.67 -14.91
CA VAL A 133 6.08 -35.56 -14.56
C VAL A 133 5.41 -34.25 -14.98
N ILE A 134 5.43 -33.27 -14.09
CA ILE A 134 5.05 -31.88 -14.40
C ILE A 134 6.32 -31.13 -14.78
N PRO A 135 6.44 -30.61 -16.01
CA PRO A 135 7.69 -30.06 -16.52
C PRO A 135 8.10 -28.72 -15.89
N GLU A 136 7.15 -27.94 -15.39
CA GLU A 136 7.37 -26.64 -14.77
C GLU A 136 8.24 -25.68 -15.63
N THR A 137 8.02 -25.65 -16.93
CA THR A 137 8.77 -24.85 -17.91
C THR A 137 8.04 -23.60 -18.37
N GLY A 138 6.77 -23.47 -18.02
CA GLY A 138 5.90 -22.37 -18.40
C GLY A 138 5.93 -21.18 -17.42
N SER A 139 4.85 -20.40 -17.42
CA SER A 139 4.69 -19.23 -16.56
C SER A 139 4.70 -19.59 -15.07
N SER A 140 5.06 -18.62 -14.25
CA SER A 140 5.21 -18.76 -12.80
C SER A 140 3.89 -18.49 -12.06
N TYR A 141 3.56 -19.39 -11.13
CA TYR A 141 2.36 -19.34 -10.28
C TYR A 141 2.76 -19.45 -8.80
N PRO A 142 3.35 -18.39 -8.20
CA PRO A 142 3.71 -18.42 -6.80
C PRO A 142 2.47 -18.30 -5.92
N LEU A 143 2.48 -19.05 -4.80
CA LEU A 143 1.39 -19.04 -3.84
C LEU A 143 1.82 -18.37 -2.54
N ARG A 144 0.82 -17.81 -1.86
CA ARG A 144 0.91 -17.39 -0.48
C ARG A 144 -0.11 -18.12 0.36
N VAL A 145 0.32 -18.57 1.52
CA VAL A 145 -0.47 -19.39 2.42
C VAL A 145 -0.55 -18.72 3.78
N PHE A 146 -1.76 -18.63 4.29
CA PHE A 146 -2.06 -18.04 5.58
C PHE A 146 -2.72 -19.10 6.46
N LEU A 147 -2.09 -19.41 7.60
CA LEU A 147 -2.69 -20.23 8.63
C LEU A 147 -3.06 -19.34 9.83
N TYR A 148 -4.31 -19.37 10.18
CA TYR A 148 -4.81 -18.68 11.36
C TYR A 148 -5.81 -19.56 12.10
N LYS A 149 -5.51 -19.91 13.36
CA LYS A 149 -6.34 -20.81 14.17
C LYS A 149 -6.67 -22.11 13.43
N ASP A 150 -5.66 -22.73 12.84
CA ASP A 150 -5.73 -23.96 12.05
C ASP A 150 -6.53 -23.85 10.72
N GLN A 151 -7.03 -22.67 10.37
CA GLN A 151 -7.65 -22.41 9.07
C GLN A 151 -6.58 -22.05 8.05
N VAL A 152 -6.46 -22.80 7.00
CA VAL A 152 -5.56 -22.58 5.87
C VAL A 152 -6.29 -21.80 4.80
N THR A 153 -5.69 -20.73 4.32
CA THR A 153 -6.16 -19.95 3.15
C THR A 153 -5.03 -19.85 2.14
N VAL A 154 -5.31 -20.20 0.90
CA VAL A 154 -4.32 -20.28 -0.17
C VAL A 154 -4.65 -19.28 -1.26
N GLY A 155 -3.69 -18.43 -1.62
CA GLY A 155 -3.81 -17.43 -2.67
C GLY A 155 -2.72 -17.54 -3.73
N LEU A 156 -3.11 -17.41 -5.00
CA LEU A 156 -2.21 -17.22 -6.15
C LEU A 156 -1.80 -15.76 -6.22
N ASP A 157 -0.51 -15.49 -6.22
CA ASP A 157 0.04 -14.14 -6.29
C ASP A 157 0.04 -13.60 -7.72
N THR A 158 -0.89 -12.70 -8.03
CA THR A 158 -1.02 -12.09 -9.37
C THR A 158 -0.04 -10.94 -9.60
N THR A 159 0.51 -10.38 -8.52
CA THR A 159 1.26 -9.11 -8.53
C THR A 159 2.74 -9.29 -8.86
N GLY A 160 3.39 -10.27 -8.24
CA GLY A 160 4.84 -10.47 -8.35
C GLY A 160 5.63 -9.63 -7.35
N GLU A 161 6.24 -8.54 -7.77
CA GLU A 161 6.82 -7.55 -6.84
C GLU A 161 5.72 -6.82 -6.08
N SER A 162 5.97 -6.48 -4.80
CA SER A 162 4.97 -5.78 -3.98
C SER A 162 4.59 -4.42 -4.57
N HIS A 163 3.35 -3.98 -4.32
CA HIS A 163 2.82 -2.71 -4.83
C HIS A 163 3.58 -1.47 -4.35
N HIS A 164 4.30 -1.51 -3.23
CA HIS A 164 5.16 -0.39 -2.83
C HIS A 164 6.24 -0.09 -3.89
N LYS A 165 6.62 -1.07 -4.72
CA LYS A 165 7.43 -0.86 -5.92
C LYS A 165 6.55 -0.27 -7.02
N ARG A 166 6.51 1.06 -7.11
CA ARG A 166 5.65 1.78 -8.06
C ARG A 166 6.11 1.74 -9.53
N GLY A 167 7.23 1.07 -9.81
CA GLY A 167 7.76 0.88 -11.16
C GLY A 167 8.71 1.99 -11.63
N TYR A 168 8.98 3.01 -10.84
CA TYR A 168 10.04 3.97 -11.12
C TYR A 168 11.29 3.70 -10.25
N PRO A 169 12.51 3.95 -10.79
CA PRO A 169 13.72 3.81 -9.99
C PRO A 169 13.73 4.83 -8.86
N LYS A 170 13.88 4.36 -7.63
CA LYS A 170 13.87 5.19 -6.43
C LYS A 170 15.24 5.26 -5.79
N ARG A 171 15.74 6.47 -5.56
CA ARG A 171 16.88 6.73 -4.71
C ARG A 171 16.40 6.80 -3.27
N THR A 172 16.82 5.85 -2.43
CA THR A 172 16.37 5.74 -1.06
C THR A 172 17.25 6.52 -0.09
N SER A 173 16.63 7.14 0.89
CA SER A 173 17.27 7.60 2.14
C SER A 173 17.35 6.45 3.15
N LYS A 174 17.94 6.68 4.31
CA LYS A 174 17.91 5.73 5.42
C LYS A 174 16.46 5.58 5.91
N ALA A 175 16.00 4.33 6.10
CA ALA A 175 14.68 3.95 6.61
C ALA A 175 13.49 4.71 5.96
N PRO A 176 13.32 4.65 4.62
CA PRO A 176 12.20 5.30 3.96
C PRO A 176 10.89 4.61 4.35
N ILE A 177 9.83 5.41 4.46
CA ILE A 177 8.48 4.85 4.55
C ILE A 177 8.11 4.18 3.21
N GLU A 178 7.43 3.03 3.28
CA GLU A 178 6.92 2.37 2.07
C GLU A 178 5.80 3.19 1.42
N GLU A 179 5.72 3.18 0.10
CA GLU A 179 4.75 3.95 -0.69
C GLU A 179 3.31 3.58 -0.37
N THR A 180 3.02 2.28 -0.18
CA THR A 180 1.69 1.79 0.21
C THR A 180 1.27 2.31 1.59
N LEU A 181 2.21 2.35 2.54
CA LEU A 181 1.96 2.93 3.85
C LEU A 181 1.77 4.45 3.77
N ALA A 182 2.63 5.16 3.03
CA ALA A 182 2.52 6.61 2.85
C ALA A 182 1.17 6.99 2.22
N ALA A 183 0.76 6.31 1.15
CA ALA A 183 -0.56 6.50 0.54
C ALA A 183 -1.70 6.26 1.53
N THR A 184 -1.62 5.17 2.32
CA THR A 184 -2.61 4.84 3.35
C THR A 184 -2.73 5.95 4.39
N LEU A 185 -1.60 6.48 4.87
CA LEU A 185 -1.57 7.54 5.87
C LEU A 185 -2.13 8.87 5.34
N ILE A 186 -1.85 9.21 4.08
CA ILE A 186 -2.46 10.37 3.41
C ILE A 186 -3.97 10.19 3.31
N MET A 187 -4.45 9.03 2.85
CA MET A 187 -5.86 8.73 2.66
C MET A 187 -6.65 8.60 3.98
N LEU A 188 -5.98 8.39 5.11
CA LEU A 188 -6.57 8.48 6.45
C LEU A 188 -6.86 9.91 6.88
N THR A 189 -6.23 10.90 6.27
CA THR A 189 -6.46 12.31 6.57
C THR A 189 -7.61 12.87 5.75
N PRO A 190 -8.20 14.02 6.15
CA PRO A 190 -9.16 14.74 5.32
C PRO A 190 -8.47 15.64 4.27
N TRP A 191 -7.17 15.47 4.01
CA TRP A 191 -6.47 16.21 2.96
C TRP A 191 -7.06 15.90 1.58
N ARG A 192 -7.13 16.93 0.74
CA ARG A 192 -7.56 16.86 -0.66
C ARG A 192 -6.72 17.82 -1.49
N LYS A 193 -6.71 17.64 -2.80
CA LYS A 193 -5.89 18.40 -3.75
C LYS A 193 -6.09 19.94 -3.70
N ASP A 194 -7.21 20.41 -3.18
CA ASP A 194 -7.48 21.84 -2.98
C ASP A 194 -6.86 22.41 -1.69
N ARG A 195 -6.12 21.60 -0.93
CA ARG A 195 -5.52 21.97 0.35
C ARG A 195 -4.00 21.85 0.30
N ILE A 196 -3.33 22.69 1.06
CA ILE A 196 -1.87 22.72 1.18
C ILE A 196 -1.40 21.44 1.88
N PHE A 197 -0.35 20.84 1.34
CA PHE A 197 0.36 19.70 1.89
C PHE A 197 1.82 20.04 2.11
N VAL A 198 2.34 19.80 3.30
CA VAL A 198 3.77 20.00 3.60
C VAL A 198 4.34 18.79 4.34
N ASP A 199 5.47 18.28 3.85
CA ASP A 199 6.31 17.35 4.58
C ASP A 199 7.65 18.00 4.91
N PRO A 200 7.87 18.47 6.16
CA PRO A 200 9.10 19.17 6.55
C PRO A 200 10.29 18.23 6.81
N PHE A 201 10.11 16.92 6.68
CA PHE A 201 11.13 15.89 6.77
C PHE A 201 10.99 14.91 5.61
N CYS A 202 10.94 15.42 4.37
CA CYS A 202 10.50 14.67 3.22
C CYS A 202 11.43 13.52 2.82
N GLY A 203 12.68 13.54 3.26
CA GLY A 203 13.64 12.50 2.91
C GLY A 203 13.70 12.31 1.39
N SER A 204 13.53 11.08 0.92
CA SER A 204 13.50 10.75 -0.51
C SER A 204 12.21 11.15 -1.24
N GLY A 205 11.29 11.86 -0.58
CA GLY A 205 10.10 12.45 -1.17
C GLY A 205 8.86 11.55 -1.20
N THR A 206 8.81 10.45 -0.45
CA THR A 206 7.71 9.46 -0.56
C THR A 206 6.34 10.09 -0.31
N PHE A 207 6.14 10.83 0.78
CA PHE A 207 4.85 11.48 1.08
C PHE A 207 4.45 12.52 0.02
N PRO A 208 5.29 13.50 -0.36
CA PRO A 208 4.95 14.45 -1.41
C PRO A 208 4.64 13.79 -2.77
N ILE A 209 5.38 12.74 -3.15
CA ILE A 209 5.16 12.02 -4.41
C ILE A 209 3.83 11.29 -4.39
N GLU A 210 3.51 10.53 -3.33
CA GLU A 210 2.21 9.84 -3.21
C GLU A 210 1.05 10.84 -3.17
N ALA A 211 1.20 11.98 -2.47
CA ALA A 211 0.21 13.04 -2.47
C ALA A 211 -0.03 13.63 -3.87
N ALA A 212 1.03 13.88 -4.64
CA ALA A 212 0.94 14.36 -6.01
C ALA A 212 0.27 13.34 -6.95
N MET A 213 0.62 12.06 -6.83
CA MET A 213 -0.02 10.99 -7.60
C MET A 213 -1.51 10.86 -7.26
N ILE A 214 -1.89 10.97 -5.98
CA ILE A 214 -3.29 10.98 -5.55
C ILE A 214 -4.03 12.19 -6.12
N ALA A 215 -3.42 13.39 -6.05
CA ALA A 215 -4.02 14.62 -6.55
C ALA A 215 -4.26 14.62 -8.06
N ALA A 216 -3.30 14.11 -8.82
CA ALA A 216 -3.36 13.95 -10.28
C ALA A 216 -4.12 12.71 -10.74
N ASN A 217 -4.66 11.92 -9.80
CA ASN A 217 -5.34 10.65 -10.07
C ASN A 217 -4.51 9.65 -10.90
N ILE A 218 -3.19 9.65 -10.72
CA ILE A 218 -2.28 8.70 -11.36
C ILE A 218 -2.39 7.37 -10.63
N ALA A 219 -2.79 6.32 -11.31
CA ALA A 219 -2.87 4.99 -10.73
C ALA A 219 -1.45 4.44 -10.42
N PRO A 220 -1.24 3.85 -9.22
CA PRO A 220 0.10 3.47 -8.75
C PRO A 220 0.76 2.35 -9.54
N GLY A 221 -0.02 1.56 -10.29
CA GLY A 221 0.45 0.43 -11.09
C GLY A 221 0.79 0.75 -12.55
N MET A 222 0.64 2.00 -13.01
CA MET A 222 0.80 2.35 -14.44
C MET A 222 2.21 2.17 -14.98
N ASN A 223 3.24 2.27 -14.13
CA ASN A 223 4.64 2.26 -14.57
C ASN A 223 5.35 0.93 -14.26
N ARG A 224 4.59 -0.16 -14.13
CA ARG A 224 5.15 -1.47 -13.82
C ARG A 224 4.38 -2.59 -14.51
N SER A 225 4.98 -3.78 -14.54
CA SER A 225 4.34 -5.03 -14.97
C SER A 225 3.90 -5.87 -13.77
N PHE A 226 3.02 -6.82 -14.03
CA PHE A 226 2.48 -7.74 -13.06
C PHE A 226 2.68 -9.19 -13.49
N LEU A 227 2.87 -10.08 -12.54
CA LEU A 227 3.15 -11.48 -12.83
C LEU A 227 2.03 -12.16 -13.65
N ALA A 228 0.77 -11.84 -13.33
CA ALA A 228 -0.39 -12.43 -14.01
C ALA A 228 -0.60 -11.96 -15.46
N GLU A 229 0.20 -11.01 -15.97
CA GLU A 229 0.19 -10.67 -17.40
C GLU A 229 0.63 -11.87 -18.28
N ASP A 230 1.39 -12.80 -17.71
CA ASP A 230 1.80 -14.04 -18.37
C ASP A 230 0.73 -15.14 -18.30
N TRP A 231 -0.34 -14.99 -17.51
CA TRP A 231 -1.39 -16.01 -17.32
C TRP A 231 -2.53 -15.88 -18.33
N LYS A 232 -2.19 -15.97 -19.62
CA LYS A 232 -3.07 -15.61 -20.75
C LYS A 232 -4.41 -16.37 -20.79
N GLU A 233 -4.42 -17.62 -20.29
CA GLU A 233 -5.63 -18.46 -20.24
C GLU A 233 -6.54 -18.05 -19.09
N LEU A 234 -5.97 -17.60 -17.97
CA LEU A 234 -6.71 -17.18 -16.77
C LEU A 234 -7.09 -15.71 -16.82
N ILE A 235 -6.15 -14.84 -17.25
CA ILE A 235 -6.30 -13.39 -17.33
C ILE A 235 -5.99 -12.94 -18.76
N PRO A 236 -7.01 -12.73 -19.61
CA PRO A 236 -6.81 -12.28 -21.00
C PRO A 236 -6.02 -10.97 -21.06
N ARG A 237 -5.07 -10.86 -21.99
CA ARG A 237 -4.27 -9.63 -22.20
C ARG A 237 -5.12 -8.38 -22.42
N LYS A 238 -6.27 -8.54 -23.05
CA LYS A 238 -7.23 -7.46 -23.29
C LYS A 238 -7.61 -6.76 -21.97
N CYS A 239 -7.84 -7.51 -20.88
CA CYS A 239 -8.20 -6.93 -19.58
C CYS A 239 -7.11 -6.00 -19.04
N TRP A 240 -5.83 -6.35 -19.26
CA TRP A 240 -4.70 -5.49 -18.87
C TRP A 240 -4.65 -4.21 -19.67
N TYR A 241 -4.83 -4.28 -21.00
CA TYR A 241 -4.85 -3.10 -21.86
C TYR A 241 -6.01 -2.17 -21.53
N GLU A 242 -7.22 -2.70 -21.37
CA GLU A 242 -8.40 -1.92 -21.01
C GLU A 242 -8.25 -1.22 -19.65
N ALA A 243 -7.71 -1.91 -18.64
CA ALA A 243 -7.44 -1.32 -17.33
C ALA A 243 -6.33 -0.25 -17.37
N MET A 244 -5.32 -0.42 -18.22
CA MET A 244 -4.27 0.59 -18.44
C MET A 244 -4.79 1.81 -19.19
N ASP A 245 -5.63 1.62 -20.21
CA ASP A 245 -6.28 2.71 -20.96
C ASP A 245 -7.20 3.51 -20.03
N GLU A 246 -8.03 2.83 -19.21
CA GLU A 246 -8.86 3.45 -18.17
C GLU A 246 -7.99 4.29 -17.21
N ALA A 247 -6.88 3.74 -16.74
CA ALA A 247 -5.98 4.45 -15.84
C ALA A 247 -5.36 5.70 -16.49
N ALA A 248 -5.00 5.62 -17.76
CA ALA A 248 -4.44 6.74 -18.51
C ALA A 248 -5.49 7.86 -18.74
N GLU A 249 -6.72 7.50 -19.08
CA GLU A 249 -7.84 8.45 -19.28
C GLU A 249 -8.23 9.18 -17.98
N LEU A 250 -8.05 8.56 -16.83
CA LEU A 250 -8.39 9.13 -15.54
C LEU A 250 -7.34 10.09 -14.97
N VAL A 251 -6.16 10.20 -15.58
CA VAL A 251 -5.12 11.13 -15.14
C VAL A 251 -5.59 12.58 -15.33
N ASP A 252 -5.52 13.37 -14.26
CA ASP A 252 -5.79 14.81 -14.29
C ASP A 252 -4.46 15.57 -14.50
N ASP A 253 -4.13 15.82 -15.75
CA ASP A 253 -2.91 16.57 -16.18
C ASP A 253 -3.05 18.07 -15.99
N THR A 254 -4.26 18.56 -15.69
CA THR A 254 -4.56 19.97 -15.43
C THR A 254 -4.57 20.32 -13.94
N VAL A 255 -4.33 19.35 -13.06
CA VAL A 255 -4.42 19.56 -11.62
C VAL A 255 -3.44 20.64 -11.14
N SER A 256 -3.93 21.53 -10.31
CA SER A 256 -3.11 22.54 -9.60
C SER A 256 -3.16 22.24 -8.10
N VAL A 257 -1.99 22.07 -7.50
CA VAL A 257 -1.84 21.70 -6.09
C VAL A 257 -0.75 22.52 -5.41
N ASP A 258 -0.79 22.58 -4.08
CA ASP A 258 0.24 23.18 -3.25
C ASP A 258 0.85 22.08 -2.36
N ILE A 259 1.81 21.35 -2.92
CA ILE A 259 2.52 20.26 -2.25
C ILE A 259 3.99 20.67 -2.10
N GLN A 260 4.50 20.61 -0.87
CA GLN A 260 5.85 21.03 -0.53
C GLN A 260 6.56 19.95 0.28
N GLY A 261 7.83 19.69 -0.07
CA GLY A 261 8.70 18.79 0.63
C GLY A 261 10.00 19.48 1.03
N TYR A 262 10.37 19.41 2.31
CA TYR A 262 11.58 20.00 2.84
C TYR A 262 12.45 18.96 3.53
N ASP A 263 13.74 19.15 3.44
CA ASP A 263 14.73 18.44 4.22
C ASP A 263 15.93 19.34 4.47
N VAL A 264 16.64 19.14 5.58
CA VAL A 264 17.85 19.89 5.90
C VAL A 264 19.04 19.48 5.04
N ASP A 265 19.00 18.26 4.51
CA ASP A 265 20.04 17.69 3.65
C ASP A 265 19.74 17.95 2.17
N GLY A 266 20.57 18.79 1.53
CA GLY A 266 20.41 19.15 0.12
C GLY A 266 20.60 17.97 -0.85
N ASP A 267 21.39 16.94 -0.49
CA ASP A 267 21.60 15.74 -1.32
C ASP A 267 20.34 14.87 -1.30
N ILE A 268 19.68 14.77 -0.16
CA ILE A 268 18.40 14.08 -0.02
C ILE A 268 17.32 14.81 -0.82
N VAL A 269 17.29 16.14 -0.77
CA VAL A 269 16.35 16.96 -1.58
C VAL A 269 16.58 16.74 -3.09
N ARG A 270 17.83 16.64 -3.54
CA ARG A 270 18.13 16.29 -4.95
C ARG A 270 17.60 14.90 -5.31
N SER A 271 17.74 13.95 -4.40
CA SER A 271 17.20 12.60 -4.58
C SER A 271 15.67 12.60 -4.64
N ALA A 272 14.99 13.39 -3.79
CA ALA A 272 13.54 13.55 -3.80
C ALA A 272 13.02 14.12 -5.14
N ARG A 273 13.70 15.14 -5.69
CA ARG A 273 13.38 15.68 -7.03
C ARG A 273 13.55 14.65 -8.12
N ALA A 274 14.66 13.90 -8.12
CA ALA A 274 14.89 12.85 -9.11
C ALA A 274 13.84 11.72 -9.01
N ASN A 275 13.40 11.36 -7.81
CA ASN A 275 12.33 10.39 -7.61
C ASN A 275 10.97 10.93 -8.13
N ALA A 276 10.65 12.19 -7.85
CA ALA A 276 9.43 12.83 -8.34
C ALA A 276 9.42 12.95 -9.87
N GLN A 277 10.57 13.25 -10.49
CA GLN A 277 10.74 13.26 -11.92
C GLN A 277 10.52 11.86 -12.52
N ALA A 278 11.11 10.83 -11.91
CA ALA A 278 10.93 9.45 -12.34
C ALA A 278 9.46 8.97 -12.19
N ALA A 279 8.74 9.49 -11.20
CA ALA A 279 7.30 9.26 -11.01
C ALA A 279 6.41 10.14 -11.91
N GLY A 280 6.96 11.10 -12.63
CA GLY A 280 6.22 12.01 -13.52
C GLY A 280 5.47 13.14 -12.81
N VAL A 281 5.79 13.43 -11.55
CA VAL A 281 5.04 14.40 -10.71
C VAL A 281 5.89 15.56 -10.18
N GLU A 282 7.12 15.72 -10.65
CA GLU A 282 8.03 16.79 -10.17
C GLU A 282 7.40 18.18 -10.28
N HIS A 283 6.69 18.46 -11.34
CA HIS A 283 6.04 19.73 -11.62
C HIS A 283 4.92 20.09 -10.63
N LEU A 284 4.43 19.12 -9.86
CA LEU A 284 3.39 19.30 -8.84
C LEU A 284 3.95 19.55 -7.44
N ILE A 285 5.28 19.42 -7.24
CA ILE A 285 5.88 19.42 -5.92
C ILE A 285 6.98 20.47 -5.84
N HIS A 286 6.91 21.32 -4.83
CA HIS A 286 8.00 22.22 -4.49
C HIS A 286 8.93 21.57 -3.45
N PHE A 287 10.11 21.13 -3.90
CA PHE A 287 11.17 20.63 -3.01
C PHE A 287 12.20 21.73 -2.69
N GLN A 288 12.54 21.87 -1.42
CA GLN A 288 13.53 22.84 -0.98
C GLN A 288 14.39 22.30 0.17
N GLN A 289 15.70 22.60 0.13
CA GLN A 289 16.54 22.43 1.30
C GLN A 289 16.15 23.47 2.34
N ARG A 290 15.56 23.02 3.46
CA ARG A 290 15.03 23.91 4.48
C ARG A 290 14.94 23.19 5.82
N ALA A 291 15.38 23.84 6.88
CA ALA A 291 15.24 23.31 8.23
C ALA A 291 13.80 23.46 8.73
N VAL A 292 13.34 22.54 9.58
CA VAL A 292 12.00 22.62 10.20
C VAL A 292 11.79 23.91 10.99
N ALA A 293 12.86 24.47 11.58
CA ALA A 293 12.83 25.74 12.30
C ALA A 293 12.41 26.95 11.42
N GLU A 294 12.53 26.81 10.11
CA GLU A 294 12.17 27.85 9.13
C GLU A 294 10.78 27.60 8.51
N LEU A 295 10.08 26.54 8.91
CA LEU A 295 8.75 26.20 8.38
C LEU A 295 7.77 27.34 8.65
N SER A 296 7.24 27.90 7.58
CA SER A 296 6.21 28.95 7.61
C SER A 296 5.35 28.87 6.35
N HIS A 297 4.11 29.29 6.45
CA HIS A 297 3.22 29.35 5.29
C HIS A 297 2.16 30.46 5.48
N PRO A 298 1.89 31.28 4.46
CA PRO A 298 0.94 32.39 4.59
C PRO A 298 -0.53 31.97 4.55
N LYS A 299 -0.84 30.81 3.95
CA LYS A 299 -2.21 30.32 3.81
C LYS A 299 -2.64 29.50 5.02
N LYS A 300 -3.94 29.54 5.32
CA LYS A 300 -4.59 28.78 6.41
C LYS A 300 -5.02 27.38 5.98
N TYR A 301 -5.33 26.55 6.98
CA TYR A 301 -5.96 25.23 6.82
C TYR A 301 -5.12 24.22 6.05
N GLY A 302 -3.80 24.27 6.10
CA GLY A 302 -2.91 23.31 5.50
C GLY A 302 -2.74 22.03 6.35
N PHE A 303 -1.98 21.10 5.81
CA PHE A 303 -1.66 19.82 6.41
C PHE A 303 -0.14 19.61 6.46
N ILE A 304 0.38 19.30 7.63
CA ILE A 304 1.67 18.66 7.79
C ILE A 304 1.42 17.17 7.84
N ILE A 305 2.02 16.38 6.94
CA ILE A 305 1.99 14.92 6.97
C ILE A 305 3.43 14.45 6.81
N THR A 306 3.99 13.83 7.85
CA THR A 306 5.45 13.66 7.92
C THR A 306 5.89 12.46 8.72
N ASN A 307 7.09 11.97 8.38
CA ASN A 307 7.83 10.91 9.04
C ASN A 307 9.19 11.44 9.52
N PRO A 308 9.23 12.18 10.66
CA PRO A 308 10.46 12.75 11.18
C PRO A 308 11.40 11.67 11.71
N PRO A 309 12.69 11.98 11.94
CA PRO A 309 13.65 11.05 12.58
C PRO A 309 13.15 10.53 13.93
N TYR A 310 13.41 9.25 14.24
CA TYR A 310 13.05 8.61 15.53
C TYR A 310 14.23 8.36 16.46
N GLY A 311 15.46 8.66 16.01
CA GLY A 311 16.67 8.41 16.77
C GLY A 311 17.09 6.94 16.71
N GLU A 312 17.35 6.42 15.53
CA GLU A 312 17.91 5.08 15.35
C GLU A 312 19.36 4.98 15.91
N ARG A 313 20.08 6.11 15.98
CA ARG A 313 21.41 6.23 16.56
C ARG A 313 21.39 6.99 17.87
N LEU A 314 22.32 6.67 18.77
CA LEU A 314 22.45 7.36 20.07
C LEU A 314 22.58 8.88 19.92
N GLU A 315 23.42 9.36 19.00
CA GLU A 315 23.64 10.77 18.71
C GLU A 315 22.37 11.48 18.18
N GLU A 316 21.54 10.76 17.43
CA GLU A 316 20.26 11.27 16.93
C GLU A 316 19.25 11.44 18.07
N LYS A 317 19.24 10.51 19.06
CA LYS A 317 18.30 10.52 20.19
C LYS A 317 18.43 11.78 21.05
N GLU A 318 19.66 12.27 21.25
CA GLU A 318 19.91 13.46 22.05
C GLU A 318 19.31 14.73 21.42
N ASN A 319 19.22 14.76 20.09
CA ASN A 319 18.70 15.90 19.33
C ASN A 319 17.17 15.88 19.11
N LEU A 320 16.51 14.72 19.35
CA LEU A 320 15.06 14.60 19.12
C LEU A 320 14.21 15.59 19.92
N PRO A 321 14.47 15.84 21.23
CA PRO A 321 13.69 16.83 21.99
C PRO A 321 13.69 18.21 21.34
N ALA A 322 14.87 18.69 20.91
CA ALA A 322 15.00 19.98 20.25
C ALA A 322 14.27 20.01 18.89
N LEU A 323 14.42 18.94 18.09
CA LEU A 323 13.79 18.82 16.78
C LEU A 323 12.26 18.83 16.86
N TYR A 324 11.69 18.02 17.76
CA TYR A 324 10.23 17.98 17.94
C TYR A 324 9.69 19.25 18.60
N THR A 325 10.45 19.91 19.44
CA THR A 325 10.10 21.25 19.99
C THR A 325 10.05 22.29 18.87
N GLN A 326 11.01 22.28 17.96
CA GLN A 326 11.00 23.18 16.80
C GLN A 326 9.80 22.89 15.89
N LEU A 327 9.52 21.62 15.58
CA LEU A 327 8.35 21.23 14.80
C LEU A 327 7.05 21.71 15.47
N GLY A 328 6.92 21.52 16.78
CA GLY A 328 5.76 21.94 17.57
C GLY A 328 5.57 23.44 17.54
N ARG A 329 6.66 24.21 17.72
CA ARG A 329 6.63 25.69 17.66
C ARG A 329 6.16 26.20 16.29
N GLN A 330 6.72 25.67 15.21
CA GLN A 330 6.33 26.07 13.86
C GLN A 330 4.90 25.64 13.52
N TYR A 331 4.51 24.42 13.88
CA TYR A 331 3.14 23.96 13.72
C TYR A 331 2.11 24.87 14.42
N GLN A 332 2.39 25.27 15.66
CA GLN A 332 1.50 26.17 16.43
C GLN A 332 1.45 27.60 15.86
N ALA A 333 2.48 28.03 15.15
CA ALA A 333 2.51 29.32 14.46
C ALA A 333 1.72 29.33 13.13
N LEU A 334 1.41 28.16 12.57
CA LEU A 334 0.61 28.03 11.35
C LEU A 334 -0.88 28.19 11.65
N ASP A 335 -1.55 29.05 10.89
CA ASP A 335 -2.95 29.40 11.15
C ASP A 335 -3.92 28.28 10.69
N ALA A 336 -4.57 27.64 11.66
CA ALA A 336 -5.59 26.61 11.45
C ALA A 336 -5.08 25.34 10.72
N TRP A 337 -3.82 24.97 10.89
CA TRP A 337 -3.24 23.76 10.28
C TRP A 337 -3.51 22.50 11.10
N SER A 338 -3.53 21.37 10.41
CA SER A 338 -3.49 20.04 11.03
C SER A 338 -2.10 19.42 10.83
N ALA A 339 -1.64 18.62 11.81
CA ALA A 339 -0.40 17.87 11.71
C ALA A 339 -0.63 16.40 11.96
N TYR A 340 -0.05 15.58 11.09
CA TYR A 340 -0.10 14.12 11.13
C TYR A 340 1.33 13.60 11.11
N ILE A 341 1.75 12.95 12.19
CA ILE A 341 3.13 12.56 12.42
C ILE A 341 3.20 11.07 12.68
N ILE A 342 3.89 10.31 11.80
CA ILE A 342 4.22 8.93 12.08
C ILE A 342 5.61 8.85 12.70
N THR A 343 5.74 8.23 13.87
CA THR A 343 7.02 8.14 14.59
C THR A 343 7.03 7.02 15.64
N ALA A 344 8.20 6.50 15.93
CA ALA A 344 8.47 5.63 17.06
C ALA A 344 8.87 6.41 18.34
N TYR A 345 9.04 7.73 18.26
CA TYR A 345 9.41 8.56 19.39
C TYR A 345 8.24 8.75 20.35
N GLU A 346 8.36 8.27 21.58
CA GLU A 346 7.23 8.23 22.54
C GLU A 346 6.87 9.59 23.14
N ASP A 347 7.84 10.52 23.25
CA ASP A 347 7.66 11.84 23.86
C ASP A 347 7.10 12.92 22.89
N VAL A 348 6.52 12.53 21.76
CA VAL A 348 6.01 13.46 20.72
C VAL A 348 5.12 14.54 21.30
N GLU A 349 4.09 14.16 22.06
CA GLU A 349 3.10 15.09 22.58
C GLU A 349 3.72 16.14 23.53
N LYS A 350 4.71 15.73 24.31
CA LYS A 350 5.44 16.59 25.24
C LYS A 350 6.19 17.71 24.48
N TYR A 351 6.90 17.34 23.41
CA TYR A 351 7.74 18.29 22.69
C TYR A 351 7.01 19.07 21.59
N ILE A 352 5.94 18.51 21.02
CA ILE A 352 4.98 19.27 20.19
C ILE A 352 4.22 20.31 21.04
N GLY A 353 4.14 20.09 22.37
CA GLY A 353 3.48 21.00 23.31
C GLY A 353 1.96 20.90 23.31
N ARG A 354 1.41 19.79 22.81
CA ARG A 354 -0.01 19.52 22.74
C ARG A 354 -0.28 18.02 22.74
N LYS A 355 -1.36 17.58 23.37
CA LYS A 355 -1.87 16.21 23.20
C LYS A 355 -2.46 16.01 21.80
N ALA A 356 -2.22 14.86 21.21
CA ALA A 356 -2.85 14.46 19.97
C ALA A 356 -4.35 14.22 20.18
N ASP A 357 -5.16 14.63 19.22
CA ASP A 357 -6.61 14.34 19.23
C ASP A 357 -6.87 12.83 19.04
N ARG A 358 -5.98 12.18 18.30
CA ARG A 358 -5.98 10.73 18.06
C ARG A 358 -4.57 10.23 17.85
N ASN A 359 -4.34 8.96 18.16
CA ASN A 359 -3.17 8.23 17.71
C ASN A 359 -3.57 6.82 17.25
N ARG A 360 -2.79 6.24 16.35
CA ARG A 360 -2.96 4.86 15.90
C ARG A 360 -1.61 4.16 15.93
N LYS A 361 -1.58 2.96 16.51
CA LYS A 361 -0.42 2.08 16.42
C LYS A 361 -0.31 1.51 15.01
N ILE A 362 0.85 1.65 14.39
CA ILE A 362 1.15 1.20 13.03
C ILE A 362 2.55 0.59 13.02
N TYR A 363 2.76 -0.45 12.22
CA TYR A 363 4.09 -0.98 11.98
C TYR A 363 4.64 -0.42 10.68
N ASN A 364 5.82 0.21 10.73
CA ASN A 364 6.62 0.58 9.56
C ASN A 364 7.74 -0.46 9.43
N GLY A 365 7.56 -1.42 8.54
CA GLY A 365 8.39 -2.62 8.53
C GLY A 365 8.26 -3.39 9.85
N MET A 366 9.39 -3.64 10.52
CA MET A 366 9.44 -4.29 11.84
C MET A 366 9.27 -3.31 13.01
N MET A 367 9.32 -2.01 12.75
CA MET A 367 9.31 -0.98 13.78
C MET A 367 7.89 -0.63 14.21
N LYS A 368 7.63 -0.68 15.50
CA LYS A 368 6.41 -0.18 16.11
C LYS A 368 6.42 1.34 16.11
N THR A 369 5.47 1.96 15.43
CA THR A 369 5.28 3.40 15.36
C THR A 369 3.87 3.78 15.78
N TYR A 370 3.63 5.07 15.96
CA TYR A 370 2.32 5.64 16.16
C TYR A 370 2.08 6.78 15.18
N TYR A 371 0.87 6.86 14.65
CA TYR A 371 0.41 7.96 13.81
C TYR A 371 -0.40 8.94 14.66
N TYR A 372 0.26 10.00 15.08
CA TYR A 372 -0.33 11.07 15.89
C TYR A 372 -1.06 12.06 15.01
N GLN A 373 -2.27 12.42 15.41
CA GLN A 373 -3.14 13.33 14.66
C GLN A 373 -3.44 14.55 15.53
N PHE A 374 -2.95 15.69 15.11
CA PHE A 374 -3.21 17.00 15.73
C PHE A 374 -4.12 17.78 14.79
N LEU A 375 -5.41 17.84 15.12
CA LEU A 375 -6.43 18.38 14.24
C LEU A 375 -6.54 19.91 14.37
N GLY A 376 -6.48 20.58 13.25
CA GLY A 376 -6.84 21.99 13.11
C GLY A 376 -8.34 22.17 12.82
N PRO A 377 -8.86 23.40 12.92
CA PRO A 377 -10.24 23.69 12.58
C PRO A 377 -10.52 23.47 11.10
N LYS A 378 -11.77 23.11 10.79
CA LYS A 378 -12.23 23.00 9.40
C LYS A 378 -12.40 24.40 8.80
N PRO A 379 -12.12 24.58 7.49
CA PRO A 379 -12.44 25.82 6.82
C PRO A 379 -13.96 26.08 6.88
N PRO A 380 -14.38 27.35 6.93
CA PRO A 380 -15.78 27.69 6.88
C PRO A 380 -16.42 27.15 5.59
N LYS A 381 -17.66 26.66 5.69
CA LYS A 381 -18.42 26.25 4.50
C LYS A 381 -18.55 27.47 3.58
N ARG A 382 -18.19 27.34 2.30
CA ARG A 382 -18.53 28.36 1.31
C ARG A 382 -20.05 28.56 1.36
N LYS A 383 -20.51 29.79 1.65
CA LYS A 383 -21.92 30.15 1.44
C LYS A 383 -22.16 30.01 -0.08
N VAL A 384 -22.97 29.05 -0.47
CA VAL A 384 -23.50 29.01 -1.83
C VAL A 384 -24.46 30.20 -1.90
N ASP A 385 -24.07 31.25 -2.59
CA ASP A 385 -24.95 32.35 -2.88
C ASP A 385 -25.99 31.87 -3.91
N TYR A 386 -27.11 31.44 -3.42
CA TYR A 386 -28.27 31.22 -4.28
C TYR A 386 -28.76 32.60 -4.67
N GLY A 387 -28.16 33.17 -5.72
CA GLY A 387 -28.62 34.38 -6.33
C GLY A 387 -30.07 34.21 -6.75
N LEU A 388 -30.99 34.55 -5.86
CA LEU A 388 -32.38 34.83 -6.21
C LEU A 388 -32.34 36.08 -7.10
N LYS A 389 -32.30 35.85 -8.42
CA LYS A 389 -32.67 36.87 -9.37
C LYS A 389 -34.19 37.13 -9.17
N GLY A 390 -34.53 38.23 -8.52
CA GLY A 390 -35.85 38.82 -8.56
C GLY A 390 -36.20 39.30 -9.98
#